data_e2b1db7e4b2549af078b9bfb6bd5ccca
#
_entry.id   e2b1db7e4b2549af078b9bfb6bd5ccca
#
_cell.length_a   1.000
_cell.length_b   1.000
_cell.length_c   1.000
_cell.angle_alpha   90.00
_cell.angle_beta   90.00
_cell.angle_gamma   90.00
#
_symmetry.space_group_name_H-M   'P 1'
#
loop_
_entity.id
_entity.type
_entity.pdbx_description
1 polymer ?
#
loop_
_entity_poly.entity_id
_entity_poly.type
_entity_poly.pdbx_seq_one_letter_code
_entity_poly.pdbx_strand_id
1 'polypeptide(L)'
;MRANQVIRLVVLLMCLTSLLTQSGCAPTAIRNPPAILAQEPGESPETIRTLGADQQFAELPIESVALRAQQMRAQEPFRILALSGGGAEGAFGAGALVGLARSGALPHFSVVTGVSAGALIAPYAFLGPEWNRELTDAYTSGRAEHLLQPRGFGVFFGSSAYRGSPLEHLVEHYLTNELIQTVAREAASGRLLLIATTNVSTGETVVWDLGSIALNGGDRAKPLFRDVLVASASVPGLFPPVIIRIQEHGMQLTEAHVDGTATAPFLVPAGLIRQSQAHDPSPHPTGVYVIVDGRLREEPRSVELRLRPILSRSISVGLTHMMRTTLELTATSAERDGAHFEYSAIPFTYRNLASFDFRASTMRPLFEYGYDCAQAGRLWVSSPRAAHEDADRRGDGTNQSVRCPADDEFIGRFAVR
;
A
#
# COMPACT_ATOMS: atom_id res chain seq x y z
N MET A 1 33.38 -60.36 2.83
CA MET A 1 34.23 -59.21 2.38
C MET A 1 33.57 -58.33 1.32
N ARG A 2 32.54 -58.76 0.57
CA ARG A 2 31.95 -57.94 -0.52
C ARG A 2 30.93 -56.87 -0.08
N ALA A 3 30.17 -57.08 1.03
CA ALA A 3 29.16 -56.11 1.47
C ALA A 3 29.75 -54.77 1.98
N ASN A 4 30.84 -54.80 2.70
CA ASN A 4 31.51 -53.59 3.20
C ASN A 4 32.16 -52.72 2.12
N GLN A 5 32.51 -53.30 0.97
CA GLN A 5 33.04 -52.54 -0.16
C GLN A 5 31.95 -51.79 -0.91
N VAL A 6 30.74 -52.37 -1.03
CA VAL A 6 29.58 -51.71 -1.69
C VAL A 6 29.10 -50.54 -0.84
N ILE A 7 29.02 -50.70 0.49
CA ILE A 7 28.63 -49.63 1.40
C ILE A 7 29.62 -48.45 1.35
N ARG A 8 30.94 -48.76 1.32
CA ARG A 8 31.96 -47.70 1.17
C ARG A 8 31.87 -46.96 -0.17
N LEU A 9 31.56 -47.67 -1.26
CA LEU A 9 31.40 -47.07 -2.58
C LEU A 9 30.15 -46.18 -2.65
N VAL A 10 29.04 -46.59 -2.06
CA VAL A 10 27.79 -45.79 -1.99
C VAL A 10 27.98 -44.55 -1.14
N VAL A 11 28.63 -44.64 0.01
CA VAL A 11 28.95 -43.51 0.87
C VAL A 11 29.92 -42.55 0.16
N LEU A 12 30.93 -43.08 -0.56
CA LEU A 12 31.84 -42.23 -1.34
C LEU A 12 31.12 -41.51 -2.50
N LEU A 13 30.20 -42.20 -3.18
CA LEU A 13 29.37 -41.61 -4.24
C LEU A 13 28.42 -40.54 -3.68
N MET A 14 27.79 -40.76 -2.53
CA MET A 14 26.96 -39.76 -1.86
C MET A 14 27.76 -38.55 -1.36
N CYS A 15 28.98 -38.75 -0.87
CA CYS A 15 29.87 -37.65 -0.52
C CYS A 15 30.37 -36.87 -1.75
N LEU A 16 30.64 -37.54 -2.88
CA LEU A 16 31.04 -36.87 -4.12
C LEU A 16 29.89 -36.07 -4.75
N THR A 17 28.65 -36.58 -4.70
CA THR A 17 27.48 -35.87 -5.19
C THR A 17 27.16 -34.66 -4.32
N SER A 18 27.39 -34.72 -3.01
CA SER A 18 27.19 -33.55 -2.10
C SER A 18 28.28 -32.48 -2.30
N LEU A 19 29.47 -32.81 -2.74
CA LEU A 19 30.54 -31.83 -3.08
C LEU A 19 30.31 -31.14 -4.44
N LEU A 20 29.67 -31.84 -5.40
CA LEU A 20 29.35 -31.27 -6.72
C LEU A 20 28.10 -30.36 -6.73
N THR A 21 27.28 -30.40 -5.69
CA THR A 21 26.09 -29.55 -5.58
C THR A 21 26.33 -28.20 -4.90
N GLN A 22 27.56 -27.93 -4.44
CA GLN A 22 27.88 -26.62 -3.81
C GLN A 22 28.28 -25.53 -4.82
N SER A 23 28.28 -25.82 -6.12
CA SER A 23 28.44 -24.81 -7.18
C SER A 23 27.10 -24.23 -7.67
N GLY A 24 26.03 -24.33 -6.86
CA GLY A 24 24.79 -23.60 -7.09
C GLY A 24 25.10 -22.11 -6.99
N CYS A 25 24.78 -21.34 -8.04
CA CYS A 25 24.78 -19.87 -8.00
C CYS A 25 23.97 -19.44 -6.79
N ALA A 26 24.64 -19.15 -5.69
CA ALA A 26 24.03 -18.41 -4.60
C ALA A 26 23.53 -17.11 -5.22
N PRO A 27 22.26 -16.71 -5.03
CA PRO A 27 21.81 -15.42 -5.50
C PRO A 27 22.78 -14.39 -4.91
N THR A 28 23.44 -13.63 -5.79
CA THR A 28 24.39 -12.60 -5.39
C THR A 28 23.65 -11.64 -4.45
N ALA A 29 24.07 -11.59 -3.20
CA ALA A 29 23.57 -10.58 -2.28
C ALA A 29 23.85 -9.20 -2.92
N ILE A 30 22.81 -8.41 -3.09
CA ILE A 30 22.96 -7.02 -3.53
C ILE A 30 23.70 -6.31 -2.41
N ARG A 31 24.99 -5.98 -2.63
CA ARG A 31 25.73 -5.16 -1.69
C ARG A 31 25.26 -3.73 -1.87
N ASN A 32 24.55 -3.23 -0.90
CA ASN A 32 24.27 -1.80 -0.79
C ASN A 32 25.54 -1.04 -0.42
N PRO A 33 25.68 0.22 -0.86
CA PRO A 33 26.67 1.14 -0.31
C PRO A 33 26.49 1.30 1.21
N PRO A 34 27.53 1.78 1.93
CA PRO A 34 27.50 1.91 3.37
C PRO A 34 26.27 2.68 3.84
N ALA A 35 25.67 2.19 4.91
CA ALA A 35 24.43 2.69 5.49
C ALA A 35 24.41 4.22 5.54
N ILE A 36 23.48 4.81 4.82
CA ILE A 36 22.96 6.14 5.13
C ILE A 36 22.37 6.03 6.54
N LEU A 37 22.66 7.01 7.39
CA LEU A 37 22.31 7.06 8.79
C LEU A 37 20.95 6.41 9.08
N ALA A 38 20.96 5.36 9.90
CA ALA A 38 19.75 4.64 10.28
C ALA A 38 18.77 5.62 10.93
N GLN A 39 17.54 5.66 10.44
CA GLN A 39 16.45 6.33 11.12
C GLN A 39 16.19 5.63 12.46
N GLU A 40 15.86 6.39 13.50
CA GLU A 40 15.48 5.81 14.79
C GLU A 40 14.23 4.92 14.61
N PRO A 41 14.19 3.72 15.22
CA PRO A 41 13.07 2.80 15.07
C PRO A 41 11.75 3.44 15.52
N GLY A 42 10.76 3.50 14.63
CA GLY A 42 9.40 3.98 14.91
C GLY A 42 9.07 5.38 14.41
N GLU A 43 10.01 6.10 13.79
CA GLU A 43 9.72 7.36 13.13
C GLU A 43 9.11 7.11 11.73
N SER A 44 8.09 7.91 11.38
CA SER A 44 7.57 7.94 10.01
C SER A 44 8.66 8.41 9.05
N PRO A 45 8.66 7.97 7.78
CA PRO A 45 9.64 8.44 6.81
C PRO A 45 9.66 9.97 6.79
N GLU A 46 10.82 10.56 7.04
CA GLU A 46 11.00 12.01 7.05
C GLU A 46 11.37 12.56 5.68
N THR A 47 11.71 11.69 4.73
CA THR A 47 12.13 12.06 3.40
C THR A 47 11.25 11.44 2.31
N ILE A 48 11.18 12.14 1.18
CA ILE A 48 10.51 11.69 -0.04
C ILE A 48 11.56 11.65 -1.15
N ARG A 49 11.64 10.53 -1.83
CA ARG A 49 12.51 10.35 -2.97
C ARG A 49 11.89 10.97 -4.22
N THR A 50 12.46 12.08 -4.65
CA THR A 50 11.97 12.92 -5.75
C THR A 50 12.95 12.89 -6.91
N LEU A 51 12.45 12.75 -8.14
CA LEU A 51 13.26 12.82 -9.36
C LEU A 51 13.37 14.26 -9.86
N GLY A 52 14.59 14.78 -9.95
CA GLY A 52 14.87 16.09 -10.50
C GLY A 52 14.84 16.15 -12.03
N ALA A 53 14.79 17.36 -12.61
CA ALA A 53 14.85 17.57 -14.05
C ALA A 53 16.18 17.11 -14.69
N ASP A 54 17.24 17.00 -13.88
CA ASP A 54 18.55 16.41 -14.25
C ASP A 54 18.54 14.87 -14.24
N GLN A 55 17.38 14.26 -13.99
CA GLN A 55 17.18 12.80 -13.87
C GLN A 55 17.98 12.16 -12.73
N GLN A 56 18.37 12.94 -11.71
CA GLN A 56 18.93 12.45 -10.47
C GLN A 56 17.82 12.34 -9.41
N PHE A 57 17.87 11.29 -8.60
CA PHE A 57 17.06 11.23 -7.40
C PHE A 57 17.69 12.03 -6.26
N ALA A 58 16.83 12.63 -5.46
CA ALA A 58 17.19 13.27 -4.21
C ALA A 58 16.18 12.88 -3.11
N GLU A 59 16.68 12.64 -1.92
CA GLU A 59 15.88 12.49 -0.70
C GLU A 59 15.59 13.90 -0.15
N LEU A 60 14.33 14.34 -0.27
CA LEU A 60 13.91 15.66 0.22
C LEU A 60 13.13 15.52 1.52
N PRO A 61 13.35 16.43 2.50
CA PRO A 61 12.51 16.45 3.70
C PRO A 61 11.03 16.62 3.34
N ILE A 62 10.19 15.86 3.98
CA ILE A 62 8.73 15.85 3.74
C ILE A 62 8.14 17.26 3.90
N GLU A 63 8.59 18.01 4.91
CA GLU A 63 8.14 19.37 5.18
C GLU A 63 8.42 20.30 4.01
N SER A 64 9.57 20.18 3.34
CA SER A 64 9.93 21.01 2.20
C SER A 64 9.08 20.71 0.96
N VAL A 65 8.74 19.44 0.75
CA VAL A 65 7.85 18.99 -0.33
C VAL A 65 6.42 19.46 -0.05
N ALA A 66 5.95 19.31 1.19
CA ALA A 66 4.64 19.77 1.64
C ALA A 66 4.48 21.29 1.48
N LEU A 67 5.49 22.06 1.91
CA LEU A 67 5.48 23.53 1.78
C LEU A 67 5.36 23.96 0.32
N ARG A 68 6.11 23.32 -0.58
CA ARG A 68 6.02 23.60 -2.02
C ARG A 68 4.63 23.32 -2.57
N ALA A 69 4.08 22.14 -2.25
CA ALA A 69 2.74 21.74 -2.67
C ALA A 69 1.68 22.73 -2.18
N GLN A 70 1.76 23.16 -0.93
CA GLN A 70 0.86 24.13 -0.35
C GLN A 70 0.98 25.53 -0.97
N GLN A 71 2.19 26.02 -1.20
CA GLN A 71 2.43 27.32 -1.84
C GLN A 71 1.85 27.38 -3.26
N MET A 72 1.94 26.30 -4.02
CA MET A 72 1.37 26.21 -5.36
C MET A 72 -0.16 26.18 -5.36
N ARG A 73 -0.81 25.82 -4.25
CA ARG A 73 -2.25 25.63 -4.10
C ARG A 73 -2.84 26.40 -2.88
N ALA A 74 -2.30 27.54 -2.55
CA ALA A 74 -2.57 28.28 -1.32
C ALA A 74 -4.06 28.67 -1.10
N GLN A 75 -4.91 28.57 -2.12
CA GLN A 75 -6.34 28.90 -2.01
C GLN A 75 -7.24 27.66 -1.88
N GLU A 76 -6.69 26.47 -1.94
CA GLU A 76 -7.46 25.22 -1.85
C GLU A 76 -7.26 24.55 -0.49
N PRO A 77 -8.30 23.91 0.06
CA PRO A 77 -8.17 23.12 1.28
C PRO A 77 -7.12 22.01 1.07
N PHE A 78 -6.17 21.89 1.99
CA PHE A 78 -5.14 20.84 1.91
C PHE A 78 -5.74 19.51 2.40
N ARG A 79 -5.86 18.54 1.51
CA ARG A 79 -6.44 17.22 1.81
C ARG A 79 -5.49 16.11 1.43
N ILE A 80 -5.33 15.15 2.34
CA ILE A 80 -4.50 13.96 2.20
C ILE A 80 -5.42 12.75 2.14
N LEU A 81 -5.28 11.91 1.12
CA LEU A 81 -5.88 10.59 1.04
C LEU A 81 -4.80 9.54 1.20
N ALA A 82 -4.95 8.65 2.18
CA ALA A 82 -4.08 7.49 2.35
C ALA A 82 -4.83 6.20 2.05
N LEU A 83 -4.25 5.39 1.16
CA LEU A 83 -4.79 4.10 0.73
C LEU A 83 -3.89 2.98 1.24
N SER A 84 -4.46 2.05 2.02
CA SER A 84 -3.70 0.99 2.65
C SER A 84 -3.42 -0.19 1.72
N GLY A 85 -2.52 -1.06 2.16
CA GLY A 85 -2.44 -2.42 1.63
C GLY A 85 -3.67 -3.26 1.97
N GLY A 86 -3.92 -4.31 1.16
CA GLY A 86 -5.08 -5.19 1.37
C GLY A 86 -5.18 -6.33 0.35
N GLY A 87 -4.33 -6.37 -0.67
CA GLY A 87 -4.41 -7.36 -1.74
C GLY A 87 -5.75 -7.28 -2.48
N ALA A 88 -6.50 -8.38 -2.58
CA ALA A 88 -7.81 -8.42 -3.22
C ALA A 88 -8.87 -7.55 -2.50
N GLU A 89 -8.66 -7.26 -1.22
CA GLU A 89 -9.53 -6.41 -0.42
C GLU A 89 -9.47 -4.93 -0.85
N GLY A 90 -8.47 -4.52 -1.66
CA GLY A 90 -8.43 -3.23 -2.36
C GLY A 90 -9.66 -2.95 -3.23
N ALA A 91 -10.45 -3.98 -3.56
CA ALA A 91 -11.74 -3.82 -4.21
C ALA A 91 -12.70 -2.92 -3.42
N PHE A 92 -12.61 -2.94 -2.07
CA PHE A 92 -13.39 -2.05 -1.20
C PHE A 92 -13.05 -0.58 -1.44
N GLY A 93 -11.77 -0.22 -1.35
CA GLY A 93 -11.31 1.15 -1.56
C GLY A 93 -11.57 1.66 -2.98
N ALA A 94 -11.36 0.81 -3.98
CA ALA A 94 -11.68 1.14 -5.37
C ALA A 94 -13.18 1.44 -5.54
N GLY A 95 -14.06 0.58 -5.00
CA GLY A 95 -15.51 0.79 -5.03
C GLY A 95 -15.93 2.06 -4.27
N ALA A 96 -15.35 2.28 -3.09
CA ALA A 96 -15.61 3.46 -2.28
C ALA A 96 -15.28 4.77 -3.03
N LEU A 97 -14.11 4.84 -3.69
CA LEU A 97 -13.72 6.02 -4.47
C LEU A 97 -14.65 6.28 -5.65
N VAL A 98 -15.03 5.22 -6.39
CA VAL A 98 -15.99 5.35 -7.50
C VAL A 98 -17.36 5.77 -6.98
N GLY A 99 -17.81 5.23 -5.84
CA GLY A 99 -19.07 5.61 -5.19
C GLY A 99 -19.09 7.08 -4.75
N LEU A 100 -18.01 7.55 -4.11
CA LEU A 100 -17.83 8.97 -3.74
C LEU A 100 -17.85 9.89 -4.95
N ALA A 101 -17.19 9.49 -6.04
CA ALA A 101 -17.19 10.26 -7.28
C ALA A 101 -18.59 10.35 -7.90
N ARG A 102 -19.34 9.26 -7.90
CA ARG A 102 -20.70 9.20 -8.45
C ARG A 102 -21.72 9.99 -7.65
N SER A 103 -21.55 10.07 -6.31
CA SER A 103 -22.40 10.89 -5.43
C SER A 103 -22.00 12.37 -5.44
N GLY A 104 -20.89 12.76 -6.07
CA GLY A 104 -20.35 14.11 -6.01
C GLY A 104 -19.68 14.45 -4.68
N ALA A 105 -19.45 13.47 -3.81
CA ALA A 105 -18.84 13.62 -2.50
C ALA A 105 -17.32 13.34 -2.46
N LEU A 106 -16.70 13.02 -3.60
CA LEU A 106 -15.25 12.80 -3.67
C LEU A 106 -14.52 14.13 -3.47
N PRO A 107 -13.73 14.28 -2.39
CA PRO A 107 -12.93 15.48 -2.21
C PRO A 107 -11.82 15.57 -3.26
N HIS A 108 -11.40 16.79 -3.56
CA HIS A 108 -10.17 17.00 -4.31
C HIS A 108 -8.98 16.88 -3.34
N PHE A 109 -8.08 15.92 -3.57
CA PHE A 109 -6.94 15.65 -2.71
C PHE A 109 -5.68 16.36 -3.20
N SER A 110 -5.00 17.09 -2.33
CA SER A 110 -3.68 17.69 -2.60
C SER A 110 -2.58 16.63 -2.61
N VAL A 111 -2.73 15.61 -1.75
CA VAL A 111 -1.80 14.51 -1.61
C VAL A 111 -2.58 13.20 -1.66
N VAL A 112 -2.14 12.26 -2.47
CA VAL A 112 -2.62 10.87 -2.43
C VAL A 112 -1.43 9.96 -2.16
N THR A 113 -1.55 9.12 -1.14
CA THR A 113 -0.56 8.13 -0.81
C THR A 113 -1.10 6.72 -0.98
N GLY A 114 -0.24 5.78 -1.35
CA GLY A 114 -0.65 4.38 -1.53
C GLY A 114 0.42 3.38 -1.11
N VAL A 115 -0.05 2.26 -0.58
CA VAL A 115 0.79 1.11 -0.20
C VAL A 115 0.14 -0.15 -0.74
N SER A 116 0.90 -1.05 -1.38
CA SER A 116 0.41 -2.34 -1.88
C SER A 116 -0.81 -2.19 -2.81
N ALA A 117 -1.96 -2.78 -2.49
CA ALA A 117 -3.21 -2.59 -3.22
C ALA A 117 -3.57 -1.11 -3.36
N GLY A 118 -3.40 -0.32 -2.27
CA GLY A 118 -3.60 1.12 -2.29
C GLY A 118 -2.66 1.85 -3.24
N ALA A 119 -1.44 1.35 -3.48
CA ALA A 119 -0.54 1.91 -4.48
C ALA A 119 -1.07 1.75 -5.90
N LEU A 120 -1.77 0.64 -6.18
CA LEU A 120 -2.40 0.38 -7.48
C LEU A 120 -3.67 1.24 -7.70
N ILE A 121 -4.34 1.64 -6.63
CA ILE A 121 -5.52 2.52 -6.65
C ILE A 121 -5.11 4.00 -6.72
N ALA A 122 -4.02 4.37 -6.06
CA ALA A 122 -3.61 5.75 -5.84
C ALA A 122 -3.52 6.62 -7.11
N PRO A 123 -2.99 6.17 -8.26
CA PRO A 123 -2.98 6.96 -9.49
C PRO A 123 -4.39 7.39 -9.96
N TYR A 124 -5.37 6.50 -9.83
CA TYR A 124 -6.77 6.80 -10.21
C TYR A 124 -7.45 7.75 -9.23
N ALA A 125 -7.24 7.54 -7.92
CA ALA A 125 -7.71 8.47 -6.89
C ALA A 125 -7.10 9.87 -7.05
N PHE A 126 -5.85 9.93 -7.47
CA PHE A 126 -5.13 11.16 -7.75
C PHE A 126 -5.69 11.89 -8.98
N LEU A 127 -6.04 11.16 -10.02
CA LEU A 127 -6.56 11.73 -11.27
C LEU A 127 -8.05 12.06 -11.21
N GLY A 128 -8.81 11.35 -10.35
CA GLY A 128 -10.22 11.65 -10.11
C GLY A 128 -11.22 10.92 -11.02
N PRO A 129 -12.47 11.43 -11.10
CA PRO A 129 -13.62 10.70 -11.65
C PRO A 129 -13.50 10.27 -13.12
N GLU A 130 -12.71 10.95 -13.92
CA GLU A 130 -12.52 10.64 -15.33
C GLU A 130 -11.89 9.26 -15.55
N TRP A 131 -11.19 8.73 -14.52
CA TRP A 131 -10.53 7.44 -14.54
C TRP A 131 -11.30 6.32 -13.79
N ASN A 132 -12.54 6.58 -13.41
CA ASN A 132 -13.37 5.61 -12.69
C ASN A 132 -13.64 4.34 -13.48
N ARG A 133 -13.66 4.42 -14.83
CA ARG A 133 -13.89 3.27 -15.71
C ARG A 133 -12.73 2.28 -15.61
N GLU A 134 -11.51 2.76 -15.69
CA GLU A 134 -10.29 1.97 -15.60
C GLU A 134 -10.14 1.37 -14.21
N LEU A 135 -10.41 2.14 -13.16
CA LEU A 135 -10.42 1.66 -11.78
C LEU A 135 -11.48 0.56 -11.57
N THR A 136 -12.68 0.75 -12.09
CA THR A 136 -13.74 -0.28 -12.03
C THR A 136 -13.34 -1.54 -12.78
N ASP A 137 -12.80 -1.43 -14.00
CA ASP A 137 -12.36 -2.58 -14.79
C ASP A 137 -11.24 -3.36 -14.06
N ALA A 138 -10.27 -2.66 -13.45
CA ALA A 138 -9.16 -3.29 -12.73
C ALA A 138 -9.63 -4.23 -11.61
N TYR A 139 -10.72 -3.89 -10.91
CA TYR A 139 -11.19 -4.64 -9.74
C TYR A 139 -12.42 -5.54 -10.02
N THR A 140 -13.10 -5.40 -11.15
CA THR A 140 -14.34 -6.16 -11.43
C THR A 140 -14.28 -7.03 -12.68
N SER A 141 -13.31 -6.85 -13.57
CA SER A 141 -13.24 -7.58 -14.86
C SER A 141 -12.78 -9.05 -14.72
N GLY A 142 -12.11 -9.42 -13.61
CA GLY A 142 -11.51 -10.74 -13.45
C GLY A 142 -10.07 -10.85 -13.99
N ARG A 143 -9.47 -9.77 -14.51
CA ARG A 143 -8.08 -9.81 -15.03
C ARG A 143 -7.05 -10.20 -13.94
N ALA A 144 -7.36 -9.95 -12.69
CA ALA A 144 -6.51 -10.30 -11.55
C ALA A 144 -6.58 -11.79 -11.16
N GLU A 145 -7.50 -12.60 -11.71
CA GLU A 145 -7.69 -14.01 -11.32
C GLU A 145 -6.43 -14.87 -11.49
N HIS A 146 -5.56 -14.48 -12.42
CA HIS A 146 -4.34 -15.22 -12.74
C HIS A 146 -3.08 -14.63 -12.10
N LEU A 147 -3.20 -13.74 -11.12
CA LEU A 147 -2.05 -13.15 -10.44
C LEU A 147 -1.19 -14.19 -9.71
N LEU A 148 -1.81 -15.15 -9.05
CA LEU A 148 -1.13 -16.15 -8.25
C LEU A 148 -0.78 -17.39 -9.10
N GLN A 149 0.28 -17.30 -9.93
CA GLN A 149 0.80 -18.43 -10.69
C GLN A 149 1.95 -19.10 -9.94
N PRO A 150 1.78 -20.36 -9.41
CA PRO A 150 2.81 -21.04 -8.66
C PRO A 150 4.07 -21.27 -9.48
N ARG A 151 5.24 -21.19 -8.84
CA ARG A 151 6.53 -21.51 -9.46
C ARG A 151 6.84 -23.00 -9.57
N GLY A 152 5.98 -23.87 -9.03
CA GLY A 152 6.23 -25.30 -8.97
C GLY A 152 7.51 -25.62 -8.18
N PHE A 153 8.39 -26.49 -8.71
CA PHE A 153 9.66 -26.83 -8.05
C PHE A 153 10.61 -25.65 -7.88
N GLY A 154 10.44 -24.56 -8.64
CA GLY A 154 11.24 -23.33 -8.51
C GLY A 154 11.08 -22.60 -7.18
N VAL A 155 10.08 -22.96 -6.37
CA VAL A 155 9.89 -22.43 -5.01
C VAL A 155 11.07 -22.72 -4.08
N PHE A 156 11.74 -23.84 -4.27
CA PHE A 156 12.88 -24.24 -3.42
C PHE A 156 14.18 -23.48 -3.72
N PHE A 157 14.26 -22.83 -4.88
CA PHE A 157 15.46 -22.13 -5.36
C PHE A 157 15.20 -20.64 -5.66
N GLY A 158 13.97 -20.17 -5.47
CA GLY A 158 13.57 -18.82 -5.77
C GLY A 158 13.28 -17.97 -4.53
N SER A 159 13.15 -16.66 -4.74
CA SER A 159 12.83 -15.67 -3.70
C SER A 159 11.35 -15.59 -3.35
N SER A 160 10.45 -16.39 -4.02
CA SER A 160 9.00 -16.26 -3.89
C SER A 160 8.24 -17.52 -4.28
N ALA A 161 7.01 -17.66 -3.77
CA ALA A 161 6.10 -18.77 -4.08
C ALA A 161 5.47 -18.66 -5.48
N TYR A 162 5.23 -17.44 -5.95
CA TYR A 162 4.57 -17.14 -7.22
C TYR A 162 5.51 -16.40 -8.18
N ARG A 163 5.14 -16.37 -9.46
CA ARG A 163 5.84 -15.60 -10.50
C ARG A 163 5.49 -14.12 -10.37
N GLY A 164 6.46 -13.23 -10.60
CA GLY A 164 6.22 -11.77 -10.61
C GLY A 164 5.57 -11.26 -11.90
N SER A 165 5.84 -11.94 -13.03
CA SER A 165 5.38 -11.49 -14.34
C SER A 165 3.85 -11.27 -14.48
N PRO A 166 2.95 -12.03 -13.85
CA PRO A 166 1.52 -11.72 -13.90
C PRO A 166 1.15 -10.37 -13.29
N LEU A 167 1.78 -10.00 -12.17
CA LEU A 167 1.58 -8.69 -11.54
C LEU A 167 2.15 -7.55 -12.41
N GLU A 168 3.36 -7.75 -12.95
CA GLU A 168 3.98 -6.79 -13.88
C GLU A 168 3.08 -6.55 -15.12
N HIS A 169 2.57 -7.63 -15.74
CA HIS A 169 1.68 -7.52 -16.90
C HIS A 169 0.35 -6.85 -16.57
N LEU A 170 -0.21 -7.10 -15.38
CA LEU A 170 -1.44 -6.45 -14.93
C LEU A 170 -1.22 -4.94 -14.76
N VAL A 171 -0.14 -4.55 -14.07
CA VAL A 171 0.20 -3.13 -13.90
C VAL A 171 0.49 -2.47 -15.25
N GLU A 172 1.28 -3.12 -16.13
CA GLU A 172 1.60 -2.58 -17.46
C GLU A 172 0.35 -2.38 -18.32
N HIS A 173 -0.67 -3.26 -18.20
CA HIS A 173 -1.93 -3.14 -18.94
C HIS A 173 -2.68 -1.85 -18.60
N TYR A 174 -2.69 -1.48 -17.31
CA TYR A 174 -3.41 -0.30 -16.82
C TYR A 174 -2.56 0.98 -16.83
N LEU A 175 -1.24 0.85 -16.89
CA LEU A 175 -0.32 1.98 -16.90
C LEU A 175 -0.13 2.51 -18.33
N THR A 176 -1.09 3.30 -18.81
CA THR A 176 -1.02 3.91 -20.12
C THR A 176 -0.13 5.15 -20.15
N ASN A 177 0.36 5.53 -21.33
CA ASN A 177 1.09 6.79 -21.48
C ASN A 177 0.22 8.01 -21.15
N GLU A 178 -1.07 7.93 -21.44
CA GLU A 178 -2.05 8.99 -21.13
C GLU A 178 -2.16 9.18 -19.60
N LEU A 179 -2.24 8.08 -18.82
CA LEU A 179 -2.24 8.14 -17.36
C LEU A 179 -1.01 8.86 -16.83
N ILE A 180 0.19 8.47 -17.29
CA ILE A 180 1.46 9.09 -16.85
C ILE A 180 1.50 10.58 -17.20
N GLN A 181 1.12 10.94 -18.41
CA GLN A 181 1.08 12.35 -18.83
C GLN A 181 0.07 13.17 -18.00
N THR A 182 -1.05 12.56 -17.62
CA THR A 182 -2.05 13.23 -16.77
C THR A 182 -1.53 13.37 -15.35
N VAL A 183 -0.87 12.35 -14.78
CA VAL A 183 -0.17 12.46 -13.50
C VAL A 183 0.89 13.57 -13.54
N ALA A 184 1.67 13.67 -14.62
CA ALA A 184 2.67 14.73 -14.77
C ALA A 184 2.04 16.14 -14.77
N ARG A 185 0.89 16.33 -15.45
CA ARG A 185 0.18 17.63 -15.42
C ARG A 185 -0.32 18.01 -14.03
N GLU A 186 -0.89 17.04 -13.31
CA GLU A 186 -1.37 17.25 -11.93
C GLU A 186 -0.22 17.52 -10.96
N ALA A 187 0.90 16.82 -11.11
CA ALA A 187 2.11 17.07 -10.33
C ALA A 187 2.71 18.46 -10.61
N ALA A 188 2.68 18.92 -11.86
CA ALA A 188 3.11 20.28 -12.23
C ALA A 188 2.24 21.36 -11.57
N SER A 189 0.99 21.05 -11.19
CA SER A 189 0.12 21.95 -10.42
C SER A 189 0.38 21.93 -8.91
N GLY A 190 1.35 21.15 -8.43
CA GLY A 190 1.73 21.05 -7.02
C GLY A 190 1.05 19.92 -6.25
N ARG A 191 0.29 19.04 -6.90
CA ARG A 191 -0.27 17.84 -6.24
C ARG A 191 0.79 16.76 -6.09
N LEU A 192 0.66 15.93 -5.05
CA LEU A 192 1.62 14.88 -4.73
C LEU A 192 0.99 13.49 -4.84
N LEU A 193 1.64 12.60 -5.57
CA LEU A 193 1.31 11.17 -5.62
C LEU A 193 2.48 10.37 -5.04
N LEU A 194 2.29 9.84 -3.83
CA LEU A 194 3.34 9.23 -3.05
C LEU A 194 3.08 7.72 -2.86
N ILE A 195 4.07 6.91 -3.19
CA ILE A 195 3.97 5.45 -3.04
C ILE A 195 5.08 4.95 -2.12
N ALA A 196 4.72 4.10 -1.15
CA ALA A 196 5.68 3.49 -0.25
C ALA A 196 6.08 2.08 -0.71
N THR A 197 7.37 1.80 -0.60
CA THR A 197 7.97 0.47 -0.74
C THR A 197 8.90 0.20 0.42
N THR A 198 9.26 -1.06 0.66
CA THR A 198 10.29 -1.43 1.64
C THR A 198 11.58 -1.80 0.93
N ASN A 199 12.69 -1.15 1.23
CA ASN A 199 14.02 -1.56 0.79
C ASN A 199 14.46 -2.76 1.63
N VAL A 200 14.66 -3.92 0.97
CA VAL A 200 14.99 -5.18 1.66
C VAL A 200 16.33 -5.13 2.39
N SER A 201 17.27 -4.35 1.86
CA SER A 201 18.64 -4.32 2.40
C SER A 201 18.77 -3.44 3.63
N THR A 202 18.03 -2.33 3.69
CA THR A 202 18.04 -1.42 4.84
C THR A 202 16.95 -1.74 5.85
N GLY A 203 15.86 -2.39 5.40
CA GLY A 203 14.65 -2.60 6.20
C GLY A 203 13.78 -1.33 6.33
N GLU A 204 14.11 -0.26 5.58
CA GLU A 204 13.45 1.03 5.69
C GLU A 204 12.33 1.22 4.68
N THR A 205 11.36 2.05 5.04
CA THR A 205 10.33 2.53 4.10
C THR A 205 10.95 3.56 3.17
N VAL A 206 10.77 3.36 1.87
CA VAL A 206 11.13 4.34 0.84
C VAL A 206 9.85 4.93 0.24
N VAL A 207 9.71 6.26 0.33
CA VAL A 207 8.58 6.99 -0.22
C VAL A 207 8.96 7.61 -1.56
N TRP A 208 8.28 7.19 -2.63
CA TRP A 208 8.51 7.64 -3.99
C TRP A 208 7.51 8.71 -4.40
N ASP A 209 7.98 9.83 -4.91
CA ASP A 209 7.15 10.83 -5.57
C ASP A 209 6.93 10.43 -7.04
N LEU A 210 5.82 9.72 -7.30
CA LEU A 210 5.46 9.30 -8.65
C LEU A 210 5.09 10.47 -9.56
N GLY A 211 4.64 11.59 -8.99
CA GLY A 211 4.41 12.82 -9.75
C GLY A 211 5.71 13.36 -10.36
N SER A 212 6.78 13.41 -9.57
CA SER A 212 8.11 13.83 -10.05
C SER A 212 8.67 12.88 -11.10
N ILE A 213 8.47 11.56 -10.92
CA ILE A 213 8.86 10.54 -11.90
C ILE A 213 8.12 10.75 -13.23
N ALA A 214 6.81 10.97 -13.19
CA ALA A 214 5.99 11.22 -14.38
C ALA A 214 6.43 12.51 -15.10
N LEU A 215 6.77 13.56 -14.34
CA LEU A 215 7.13 14.86 -14.87
C LEU A 215 8.56 14.89 -15.47
N ASN A 216 9.52 14.28 -14.78
CA ASN A 216 10.94 14.43 -15.08
C ASN A 216 11.59 13.16 -15.68
N GLY A 217 10.91 12.03 -15.69
CA GLY A 217 11.50 10.73 -16.05
C GLY A 217 11.75 10.54 -17.55
N GLY A 218 11.12 11.32 -18.43
CA GLY A 218 11.23 11.16 -19.87
C GLY A 218 10.89 9.73 -20.32
N ASP A 219 11.73 9.11 -21.14
CA ASP A 219 11.52 7.72 -21.61
C ASP A 219 11.56 6.68 -20.47
N ARG A 220 12.18 7.00 -19.34
CA ARG A 220 12.27 6.15 -18.16
C ARG A 220 11.06 6.30 -17.23
N ALA A 221 10.19 7.30 -17.43
CA ALA A 221 9.07 7.58 -16.55
C ALA A 221 8.17 6.33 -16.40
N LYS A 222 7.69 5.77 -17.51
CA LYS A 222 6.78 4.62 -17.49
C LYS A 222 7.41 3.35 -16.89
N PRO A 223 8.62 2.90 -17.28
CA PRO A 223 9.27 1.75 -16.64
C PRO A 223 9.45 1.94 -15.13
N LEU A 224 9.92 3.10 -14.69
CA LEU A 224 10.19 3.37 -13.29
C LEU A 224 8.90 3.48 -12.46
N PHE A 225 7.89 4.15 -12.99
CA PHE A 225 6.57 4.23 -12.39
C PHE A 225 5.97 2.82 -12.18
N ARG A 226 6.04 1.96 -13.22
CA ARG A 226 5.64 0.56 -13.13
C ARG A 226 6.43 -0.17 -12.05
N ASP A 227 7.74 -0.08 -12.05
CA ASP A 227 8.61 -0.82 -11.13
C ASP A 227 8.31 -0.44 -9.68
N VAL A 228 8.03 0.83 -9.39
CA VAL A 228 7.62 1.28 -8.05
C VAL A 228 6.26 0.71 -7.65
N LEU A 229 5.25 0.73 -8.54
CA LEU A 229 3.93 0.15 -8.26
C LEU A 229 4.01 -1.36 -8.03
N VAL A 230 4.75 -2.07 -8.89
CA VAL A 230 4.95 -3.53 -8.75
C VAL A 230 5.72 -3.85 -7.46
N ALA A 231 6.76 -3.07 -7.12
CA ALA A 231 7.51 -3.23 -5.88
C ALA A 231 6.59 -3.05 -4.66
N SER A 232 5.79 -1.99 -4.65
CA SER A 232 4.84 -1.71 -3.56
C SER A 232 3.80 -2.82 -3.36
N ALA A 233 3.44 -3.57 -4.42
CA ALA A 233 2.50 -4.69 -4.37
C ALA A 233 3.19 -6.07 -4.31
N SER A 234 4.52 -6.12 -4.22
CA SER A 234 5.29 -7.38 -4.16
C SER A 234 5.42 -7.90 -2.75
N VAL A 235 4.35 -8.55 -2.26
CA VAL A 235 4.28 -9.12 -0.90
C VAL A 235 5.41 -10.13 -0.68
N PRO A 236 6.25 -9.96 0.38
CA PRO A 236 7.36 -10.85 0.69
C PRO A 236 6.91 -12.31 0.81
N GLY A 237 7.66 -13.22 0.17
CA GLY A 237 7.34 -14.65 0.12
C GLY A 237 6.29 -15.03 -0.93
N LEU A 238 5.39 -14.13 -1.33
CA LEU A 238 4.44 -14.37 -2.42
C LEU A 238 5.03 -13.98 -3.77
N PHE A 239 5.49 -12.74 -3.92
CA PHE A 239 6.10 -12.24 -5.15
C PHE A 239 7.61 -11.98 -4.96
N PRO A 240 8.40 -12.03 -6.05
CA PRO A 240 9.82 -11.70 -5.98
C PRO A 240 10.03 -10.21 -5.68
N PRO A 241 11.14 -9.84 -5.00
CA PRO A 241 11.57 -8.46 -4.91
C PRO A 241 11.76 -7.83 -6.28
N VAL A 242 11.44 -6.55 -6.42
CA VAL A 242 11.68 -5.77 -7.63
C VAL A 242 13.01 -5.05 -7.51
N ILE A 243 13.82 -5.17 -8.55
CA ILE A 243 15.11 -4.50 -8.61
C ILE A 243 14.95 -3.15 -9.28
N ILE A 244 15.12 -2.08 -8.51
CA ILE A 244 15.05 -0.69 -9.01
C ILE A 244 16.47 -0.13 -9.12
N ARG A 245 16.78 0.45 -10.28
CA ARG A 245 18.05 1.14 -10.52
C ARG A 245 17.80 2.64 -10.54
N ILE A 246 18.44 3.35 -9.63
CA ILE A 246 18.35 4.79 -9.49
C ILE A 246 19.70 5.45 -9.74
N GLN A 247 19.66 6.72 -10.08
CA GLN A 247 20.83 7.56 -10.17
C GLN A 247 20.72 8.66 -9.12
N GLU A 248 21.66 8.69 -8.20
CA GLU A 248 21.67 9.60 -7.08
C GLU A 248 23.10 10.12 -6.86
N HIS A 249 23.26 11.44 -6.76
CA HIS A 249 24.55 12.11 -6.59
C HIS A 249 25.63 11.63 -7.61
N GLY A 250 25.24 11.36 -8.85
CA GLY A 250 26.11 10.88 -9.92
C GLY A 250 26.48 9.38 -9.81
N MET A 251 25.98 8.66 -8.79
CA MET A 251 26.20 7.23 -8.60
C MET A 251 24.98 6.43 -9.07
N GLN A 252 25.23 5.27 -9.68
CA GLN A 252 24.17 4.31 -9.98
C GLN A 252 24.01 3.34 -8.81
N LEU A 253 22.82 3.35 -8.18
CA LEU A 253 22.47 2.44 -7.11
C LEU A 253 21.50 1.37 -7.62
N THR A 254 21.60 0.18 -7.06
CA THR A 254 20.70 -0.94 -7.35
C THR A 254 20.09 -1.42 -6.04
N GLU A 255 18.80 -1.28 -5.91
CA GLU A 255 18.06 -1.59 -4.70
C GLU A 255 17.03 -2.68 -4.95
N ALA A 256 16.79 -3.54 -3.95
CA ALA A 256 15.74 -4.55 -3.97
C ALA A 256 14.57 -4.06 -3.10
N HIS A 257 13.41 -3.90 -3.71
CA HIS A 257 12.21 -3.43 -3.03
C HIS A 257 11.13 -4.50 -2.98
N VAL A 258 10.39 -4.50 -1.89
CA VAL A 258 9.21 -5.34 -1.66
C VAL A 258 8.03 -4.46 -1.22
N ASP A 259 6.90 -5.10 -0.99
CA ASP A 259 5.65 -4.45 -0.54
C ASP A 259 5.88 -3.51 0.64
N GLY A 260 5.34 -2.29 0.52
CA GLY A 260 5.45 -1.26 1.54
C GLY A 260 4.78 -1.64 2.86
N THR A 261 3.81 -2.56 2.83
CA THR A 261 3.10 -3.04 4.04
C THR A 261 4.06 -3.75 5.03
N ALA A 262 5.25 -4.17 4.57
CA ALA A 262 6.25 -4.76 5.46
C ALA A 262 6.75 -3.76 6.53
N THR A 263 6.72 -2.45 6.23
CA THR A 263 7.16 -1.38 7.15
C THR A 263 6.07 -0.36 7.45
N ALA A 264 5.13 -0.11 6.52
CA ALA A 264 4.06 0.86 6.66
C ALA A 264 2.75 0.33 6.04
N PRO A 265 1.69 0.04 6.83
CA PRO A 265 0.43 -0.51 6.30
C PRO A 265 -0.33 0.50 5.43
N PHE A 266 -0.17 1.78 5.69
CA PHE A 266 -0.53 2.95 4.89
C PHE A 266 0.41 4.10 5.24
N LEU A 267 0.40 5.17 4.48
CA LEU A 267 1.32 6.27 4.64
C LEU A 267 0.58 7.60 4.84
N VAL A 268 0.70 8.19 6.04
CA VAL A 268 0.36 9.60 6.30
C VAL A 268 1.55 10.22 7.02
N PRO A 269 2.49 10.83 6.29
CA PRO A 269 3.65 11.45 6.90
C PRO A 269 3.23 12.60 7.82
N ALA A 270 3.61 12.54 9.10
CA ALA A 270 3.24 13.56 10.10
C ALA A 270 3.75 14.97 9.70
N GLY A 271 4.89 15.05 9.02
CA GLY A 271 5.42 16.30 8.49
C GLY A 271 4.48 17.00 7.49
N LEU A 272 3.69 16.23 6.71
CA LEU A 272 2.69 16.82 5.81
C LEU A 272 1.56 17.52 6.60
N ILE A 273 1.10 16.91 7.69
CA ILE A 273 0.03 17.48 8.53
C ILE A 273 0.55 18.74 9.22
N ARG A 274 1.70 18.66 9.91
CA ARG A 274 2.28 19.81 10.63
C ARG A 274 2.53 20.99 9.71
N GLN A 275 3.14 20.74 8.55
CA GLN A 275 3.50 21.80 7.61
C GLN A 275 2.24 22.47 7.02
N SER A 276 1.20 21.71 6.71
CA SER A 276 -0.04 22.25 6.16
C SER A 276 -0.76 23.18 7.13
N GLN A 277 -0.66 22.92 8.44
CA GLN A 277 -1.25 23.78 9.49
C GLN A 277 -0.41 25.03 9.77
N ALA A 278 0.91 24.94 9.68
CA ALA A 278 1.81 26.05 10.04
C ALA A 278 1.70 27.24 9.09
N HIS A 279 1.27 27.02 7.86
CA HIS A 279 1.30 28.04 6.78
C HIS A 279 -0.06 28.21 6.07
N ASP A 280 -1.14 27.64 6.61
CA ASP A 280 -2.45 27.72 5.97
C ASP A 280 -3.23 28.95 6.43
N PRO A 281 -3.34 30.00 5.56
CA PRO A 281 -4.27 31.10 5.79
C PRO A 281 -5.72 30.68 5.46
N SER A 282 -5.94 29.42 5.05
CA SER A 282 -7.26 28.90 4.68
C SER A 282 -8.16 28.83 5.91
N PRO A 283 -9.44 29.24 5.80
CA PRO A 283 -10.40 29.06 6.85
C PRO A 283 -10.80 27.58 7.05
N HIS A 284 -10.26 26.67 6.24
CA HIS A 284 -10.58 25.24 6.29
C HIS A 284 -9.41 24.44 6.86
N PRO A 285 -9.64 23.62 7.90
CA PRO A 285 -8.60 22.76 8.45
C PRO A 285 -8.14 21.73 7.40
N THR A 286 -6.87 21.31 7.51
CA THR A 286 -6.35 20.18 6.74
C THR A 286 -7.21 18.95 6.97
N GLY A 287 -7.55 18.23 5.89
CA GLY A 287 -8.32 16.99 5.96
C GLY A 287 -7.40 15.78 5.73
N VAL A 288 -7.48 14.80 6.62
CA VAL A 288 -6.81 13.50 6.50
C VAL A 288 -7.85 12.42 6.36
N TYR A 289 -7.81 11.70 5.25
CA TYR A 289 -8.74 10.64 4.89
C TYR A 289 -7.96 9.33 4.71
N VAL A 290 -8.37 8.27 5.41
CA VAL A 290 -7.71 6.96 5.32
C VAL A 290 -8.71 5.91 4.87
N ILE A 291 -8.43 5.22 3.76
CA ILE A 291 -9.16 4.01 3.36
C ILE A 291 -8.30 2.79 3.70
N VAL A 292 -8.82 1.98 4.61
CA VAL A 292 -8.21 0.72 5.01
C VAL A 292 -8.84 -0.41 4.21
N ASP A 293 -8.08 -0.95 3.27
CA ASP A 293 -8.45 -2.11 2.45
C ASP A 293 -8.28 -3.40 3.26
N GLY A 294 -9.02 -3.50 4.34
CA GLY A 294 -8.95 -4.58 5.30
C GLY A 294 -9.80 -4.32 6.54
N ARG A 295 -9.75 -5.27 7.48
CA ARG A 295 -10.40 -5.15 8.79
C ARG A 295 -9.44 -4.63 9.83
N LEU A 296 -9.96 -3.89 10.79
CA LEU A 296 -9.22 -3.46 11.98
C LEU A 296 -9.24 -4.48 13.12
N ARG A 297 -9.94 -5.61 12.91
CA ARG A 297 -10.05 -6.71 13.88
C ARG A 297 -10.01 -8.06 13.18
N GLU A 298 -9.21 -8.96 13.71
CA GLU A 298 -9.14 -10.35 13.25
C GLU A 298 -10.34 -11.18 13.72
N GLU A 299 -10.86 -12.00 12.82
CA GLU A 299 -11.91 -12.94 13.15
C GLU A 299 -11.35 -14.13 13.95
N PRO A 300 -11.95 -14.50 15.10
CA PRO A 300 -11.58 -15.72 15.80
C PRO A 300 -11.81 -16.93 14.90
N ARG A 301 -10.77 -17.74 14.73
CA ARG A 301 -10.85 -18.99 13.95
C ARG A 301 -9.94 -20.06 14.52
N SER A 302 -10.31 -21.31 14.34
CA SER A 302 -9.44 -22.44 14.65
C SER A 302 -8.26 -22.48 13.70
N VAL A 303 -7.06 -22.72 14.23
CA VAL A 303 -5.82 -22.82 13.47
C VAL A 303 -5.24 -24.21 13.68
N GLU A 304 -4.91 -24.90 12.59
CA GLU A 304 -4.17 -26.16 12.69
C GLU A 304 -2.80 -25.90 13.32
N LEU A 305 -2.40 -26.78 14.27
CA LEU A 305 -1.10 -26.67 14.96
C LEU A 305 0.03 -27.20 14.07
N ARG A 306 0.19 -26.61 12.89
CA ARG A 306 1.25 -26.86 11.92
C ARG A 306 1.96 -25.58 11.58
N LEU A 307 3.22 -25.66 11.18
CA LEU A 307 4.08 -24.49 10.92
C LEU A 307 3.42 -23.47 9.97
N ARG A 308 2.95 -23.92 8.79
CA ARG A 308 2.40 -23.01 7.77
C ARG A 308 1.12 -22.27 8.25
N PRO A 309 0.08 -22.95 8.78
CA PRO A 309 -1.10 -22.27 9.32
C PRO A 309 -0.78 -21.30 10.46
N ILE A 310 0.12 -21.70 11.39
CA ILE A 310 0.53 -20.85 12.52
C ILE A 310 1.25 -19.61 12.00
N LEU A 311 2.24 -19.77 11.12
CA LEU A 311 3.00 -18.66 10.56
C LEU A 311 2.11 -17.70 9.78
N SER A 312 1.26 -18.21 8.89
CA SER A 312 0.30 -17.40 8.13
C SER A 312 -0.64 -16.62 9.06
N ARG A 313 -1.14 -17.26 10.12
CA ARG A 313 -2.00 -16.59 11.10
C ARG A 313 -1.26 -15.52 11.88
N SER A 314 -0.04 -15.79 12.30
CA SER A 314 0.79 -14.84 13.04
C SER A 314 1.09 -13.59 12.21
N ILE A 315 1.41 -13.76 10.92
CA ILE A 315 1.63 -12.63 9.99
C ILE A 315 0.33 -11.81 9.85
N SER A 316 -0.81 -12.46 9.56
CA SER A 316 -2.10 -11.77 9.42
C SER A 316 -2.45 -10.96 10.68
N VAL A 317 -2.32 -11.57 11.86
CA VAL A 317 -2.57 -10.89 13.15
C VAL A 317 -1.63 -9.71 13.32
N GLY A 318 -0.33 -9.89 13.04
CA GLY A 318 0.68 -8.82 13.13
C GLY A 318 0.34 -7.64 12.23
N LEU A 319 -0.02 -7.89 10.96
CA LEU A 319 -0.42 -6.84 10.01
C LEU A 319 -1.70 -6.11 10.46
N THR A 320 -2.71 -6.82 10.96
CA THR A 320 -3.93 -6.19 11.49
C THR A 320 -3.64 -5.32 12.71
N HIS A 321 -2.76 -5.77 13.62
CA HIS A 321 -2.35 -4.96 14.76
C HIS A 321 -1.54 -3.73 14.34
N MET A 322 -0.62 -3.88 13.41
CA MET A 322 0.16 -2.77 12.86
C MET A 322 -0.76 -1.73 12.20
N MET A 323 -1.72 -2.18 11.37
CA MET A 323 -2.72 -1.33 10.73
C MET A 323 -3.50 -0.51 11.76
N ARG A 324 -4.02 -1.17 12.80
CA ARG A 324 -4.78 -0.52 13.87
C ARG A 324 -3.93 0.50 14.63
N THR A 325 -2.74 0.12 15.06
CA THR A 325 -1.84 1.02 15.81
C THR A 325 -1.44 2.23 14.97
N THR A 326 -1.12 2.03 13.69
CA THR A 326 -0.80 3.15 12.79
C THR A 326 -2.01 4.07 12.61
N LEU A 327 -3.22 3.53 12.49
CA LEU A 327 -4.44 4.32 12.37
C LEU A 327 -4.69 5.16 13.63
N GLU A 328 -4.54 4.58 14.82
CA GLU A 328 -4.69 5.27 16.11
C GLU A 328 -3.66 6.39 16.28
N LEU A 329 -2.39 6.12 15.94
CA LEU A 329 -1.33 7.13 15.99
C LEU A 329 -1.57 8.27 15.00
N THR A 330 -2.02 7.95 13.77
CA THR A 330 -2.34 8.95 12.74
C THR A 330 -3.51 9.82 13.18
N ALA A 331 -4.58 9.24 13.70
CA ALA A 331 -5.72 9.98 14.23
C ALA A 331 -5.31 10.92 15.37
N THR A 332 -4.54 10.40 16.34
CA THR A 332 -4.02 11.20 17.46
C THR A 332 -3.13 12.35 16.99
N SER A 333 -2.26 12.10 16.00
CA SER A 333 -1.39 13.14 15.42
C SER A 333 -2.23 14.20 14.69
N ALA A 334 -3.20 13.78 13.89
CA ALA A 334 -4.10 14.69 13.19
C ALA A 334 -4.89 15.59 14.15
N GLU A 335 -5.46 15.00 15.21
CA GLU A 335 -6.17 15.76 16.26
C GLU A 335 -5.26 16.75 16.98
N ARG A 336 -4.05 16.31 17.39
CA ARG A 336 -3.06 17.17 18.06
C ARG A 336 -2.67 18.36 17.20
N ASP A 337 -2.51 18.13 15.90
CA ASP A 337 -2.09 19.15 14.95
C ASP A 337 -3.30 19.91 14.34
N GLY A 338 -4.53 19.70 14.85
CA GLY A 338 -5.75 20.45 14.46
C GLY A 338 -6.32 20.07 13.08
N ALA A 339 -5.91 18.93 12.52
CA ALA A 339 -6.43 18.44 11.25
C ALA A 339 -7.74 17.66 11.45
N HIS A 340 -8.64 17.76 10.48
CA HIS A 340 -9.82 16.90 10.40
C HIS A 340 -9.42 15.49 9.97
N PHE A 341 -9.85 14.47 10.71
CA PHE A 341 -9.51 13.07 10.43
C PHE A 341 -10.76 12.24 10.19
N GLU A 342 -10.76 11.53 9.06
CA GLU A 342 -11.78 10.54 8.71
C GLU A 342 -11.13 9.26 8.19
N TYR A 343 -11.72 8.12 8.51
CA TYR A 343 -11.28 6.86 7.96
C TYR A 343 -12.44 5.96 7.57
N SER A 344 -12.14 4.95 6.77
CA SER A 344 -13.05 3.88 6.41
C SER A 344 -12.31 2.56 6.43
N ALA A 345 -12.94 1.50 6.92
CA ALA A 345 -12.39 0.16 6.94
C ALA A 345 -13.49 -0.86 6.70
N ILE A 346 -13.15 -2.05 6.22
CA ILE A 346 -14.12 -3.12 6.02
C ILE A 346 -14.64 -3.56 7.38
N PRO A 347 -15.95 -3.45 7.66
CA PRO A 347 -16.49 -3.78 8.97
C PRO A 347 -16.41 -5.28 9.27
N PHE A 348 -16.39 -5.61 10.54
CA PHE A 348 -16.33 -6.99 11.01
C PHE A 348 -17.54 -7.83 10.54
N THR A 349 -18.68 -7.17 10.29
CA THR A 349 -19.91 -7.81 9.80
C THR A 349 -19.85 -8.28 8.35
N TYR A 350 -18.94 -7.71 7.54
CA TYR A 350 -18.71 -8.18 6.16
C TYR A 350 -18.00 -9.54 6.19
N ARG A 351 -18.63 -10.57 5.63
CA ARG A 351 -18.10 -11.93 5.66
C ARG A 351 -17.35 -12.28 4.37
N ASN A 352 -16.56 -13.38 4.40
CA ASN A 352 -15.85 -13.93 3.25
C ASN A 352 -14.75 -13.04 2.68
N LEU A 353 -14.00 -12.36 3.54
CA LEU A 353 -12.77 -11.69 3.13
C LEU A 353 -11.63 -12.70 2.92
N ALA A 354 -10.87 -12.49 1.86
CA ALA A 354 -9.67 -13.27 1.55
C ALA A 354 -8.69 -12.38 0.76
N SER A 355 -7.69 -11.84 1.44
CA SER A 355 -6.73 -10.86 0.91
C SER A 355 -5.97 -11.32 -0.35
N PHE A 356 -5.95 -12.64 -0.61
CA PHE A 356 -5.27 -13.23 -1.77
C PHE A 356 -6.22 -14.01 -2.70
N ASP A 357 -7.52 -13.77 -2.62
CA ASP A 357 -8.50 -14.31 -3.56
C ASP A 357 -8.90 -13.25 -4.60
N PHE A 358 -8.16 -13.22 -5.70
CA PHE A 358 -8.34 -12.25 -6.78
C PHE A 358 -9.43 -12.64 -7.80
N ARG A 359 -10.30 -13.60 -7.48
CA ARG A 359 -11.41 -13.96 -8.38
C ARG A 359 -12.44 -12.84 -8.42
N ALA A 360 -13.01 -12.60 -9.62
CA ALA A 360 -14.06 -11.60 -9.81
C ALA A 360 -15.27 -11.87 -8.89
N SER A 361 -15.59 -13.14 -8.62
CA SER A 361 -16.66 -13.54 -7.69
C SER A 361 -16.43 -13.09 -6.25
N THR A 362 -15.19 -12.82 -5.85
CA THR A 362 -14.82 -12.32 -4.51
C THR A 362 -14.65 -10.81 -4.51
N MET A 363 -13.98 -10.26 -5.53
CA MET A 363 -13.65 -8.84 -5.59
C MET A 363 -14.85 -7.97 -5.95
N ARG A 364 -15.69 -8.39 -6.90
CA ARG A 364 -16.84 -7.59 -7.35
C ARG A 364 -17.86 -7.29 -6.26
N PRO A 365 -18.33 -8.25 -5.46
CA PRO A 365 -19.25 -7.94 -4.36
C PRO A 365 -18.64 -6.97 -3.33
N LEU A 366 -17.33 -7.04 -3.09
CA LEU A 366 -16.65 -6.15 -2.17
C LEU A 366 -16.50 -4.73 -2.75
N PHE A 367 -16.25 -4.62 -4.07
CA PHE A 367 -16.28 -3.36 -4.79
C PHE A 367 -17.68 -2.71 -4.72
N GLU A 368 -18.74 -3.47 -5.04
CA GLU A 368 -20.12 -3.01 -4.98
C GLU A 368 -20.49 -2.55 -3.56
N TYR A 369 -20.06 -3.28 -2.55
CA TYR A 369 -20.28 -2.89 -1.16
C TYR A 369 -19.64 -1.54 -0.80
N GLY A 370 -18.36 -1.33 -1.16
CA GLY A 370 -17.68 -0.04 -0.95
C GLY A 370 -18.37 1.10 -1.71
N TYR A 371 -18.78 0.84 -2.95
CA TYR A 371 -19.51 1.77 -3.80
C TYR A 371 -20.85 2.19 -3.19
N ASP A 372 -21.66 1.24 -2.74
CA ASP A 372 -22.99 1.50 -2.17
C ASP A 372 -22.91 2.27 -0.86
N CYS A 373 -21.95 1.92 0.01
CA CYS A 373 -21.73 2.65 1.27
C CYS A 373 -21.31 4.11 1.02
N ALA A 374 -20.46 4.34 0.04
CA ALA A 374 -20.03 5.68 -0.35
C ALA A 374 -21.17 6.49 -0.93
N GLN A 375 -21.98 5.90 -1.82
CA GLN A 375 -23.17 6.57 -2.39
C GLN A 375 -24.22 6.92 -1.31
N ALA A 376 -24.36 6.05 -0.30
CA ALA A 376 -25.28 6.28 0.81
C ALA A 376 -24.79 7.33 1.83
N GLY A 377 -23.57 7.89 1.65
CA GLY A 377 -22.97 8.83 2.62
C GLY A 377 -22.59 8.18 3.95
N ARG A 378 -22.34 6.86 3.95
CA ARG A 378 -22.04 6.06 5.15
C ARG A 378 -20.67 5.42 5.12
N LEU A 379 -19.76 6.01 4.36
CA LEU A 379 -18.40 5.48 4.21
C LEU A 379 -17.48 5.94 5.36
N TRP A 380 -17.52 7.21 5.71
CA TRP A 380 -16.55 7.84 6.58
C TRP A 380 -16.94 7.74 8.06
N VAL A 381 -15.93 7.48 8.85
CA VAL A 381 -16.00 7.45 10.31
C VAL A 381 -15.08 8.55 10.82
N SER A 382 -15.66 9.50 11.52
CA SER A 382 -14.90 10.55 12.20
C SER A 382 -14.16 9.98 13.42
N SER A 383 -13.10 10.68 13.88
CA SER A 383 -12.30 10.30 15.04
C SER A 383 -13.14 9.91 16.25
N PRO A 384 -12.67 8.99 17.13
CA PRO A 384 -13.40 8.44 18.27
C PRO A 384 -14.07 9.47 19.21
N ARG A 385 -13.58 10.70 19.25
CA ARG A 385 -14.20 11.77 20.05
C ARG A 385 -15.52 12.29 19.50
N ALA A 386 -15.67 12.36 18.18
CA ALA A 386 -16.92 12.82 17.55
C ALA A 386 -18.02 11.75 17.61
N ALA A 387 -17.67 10.47 17.64
CA ALA A 387 -18.63 9.35 17.73
C ALA A 387 -19.40 9.31 19.04
N HIS A 388 -18.89 9.90 20.16
CA HIS A 388 -19.61 9.97 21.43
C HIS A 388 -20.80 10.92 21.41
N GLU A 389 -20.80 11.94 20.56
CA GLU A 389 -21.91 12.90 20.47
C GLU A 389 -23.05 12.43 19.55
N ASP A 390 -22.75 11.58 18.54
CA ASP A 390 -23.74 11.09 17.58
C ASP A 390 -24.37 9.73 17.95
N ALA A 391 -23.73 8.90 18.77
CA ALA A 391 -24.24 7.59 19.18
C ALA A 391 -25.53 7.69 20.02
N ASP A 392 -25.73 8.79 20.74
CA ASP A 392 -26.92 9.02 21.57
C ASP A 392 -28.18 9.38 20.74
N ARG A 393 -28.06 9.57 19.43
CA ARG A 393 -29.16 10.04 18.56
C ARG A 393 -29.78 8.99 17.64
N ARG A 394 -29.22 7.76 17.54
CA ARG A 394 -29.71 6.75 16.60
C ARG A 394 -30.18 5.49 17.32
N GLY A 395 -31.50 5.45 17.61
CA GLY A 395 -32.19 4.28 18.12
C GLY A 395 -32.44 3.22 17.05
N ASP A 396 -32.24 2.01 17.47
CA ASP A 396 -32.83 0.71 17.11
C ASP A 396 -33.47 0.54 15.71
N GLY A 397 -32.91 -0.39 14.96
CA GLY A 397 -33.48 -0.92 13.75
C GLY A 397 -32.90 -2.29 13.40
N THR A 398 -33.56 -3.34 13.87
CA THR A 398 -33.31 -4.76 13.53
C THR A 398 -33.41 -5.02 12.04
N ASN A 399 -32.27 -5.07 11.34
CA ASN A 399 -32.16 -5.82 10.08
C ASN A 399 -30.70 -6.26 9.88
N GLN A 400 -30.48 -7.56 9.64
CA GLN A 400 -29.13 -8.17 9.43
C GLN A 400 -28.55 -7.86 8.04
N SER A 401 -28.78 -6.69 7.48
CA SER A 401 -28.07 -6.21 6.31
C SER A 401 -26.61 -5.88 6.68
N VAL A 402 -25.68 -6.14 5.79
CA VAL A 402 -24.27 -5.76 5.95
C VAL A 402 -24.21 -4.26 6.23
N ARG A 403 -23.69 -3.88 7.40
CA ARG A 403 -23.59 -2.48 7.83
C ARG A 403 -22.45 -1.79 7.11
N CYS A 404 -22.62 -0.54 6.75
CA CYS A 404 -21.53 0.27 6.22
C CYS A 404 -20.53 0.68 7.31
N PRO A 405 -19.31 1.12 6.98
CA PRO A 405 -18.30 1.51 7.96
C PRO A 405 -18.79 2.48 9.03
N ALA A 406 -19.55 3.50 8.64
CA ALA A 406 -20.11 4.48 9.58
C ALA A 406 -21.16 3.92 10.55
N ASP A 407 -21.69 2.71 10.29
CA ASP A 407 -22.70 2.07 11.13
C ASP A 407 -22.08 1.02 12.08
N ASP A 408 -20.75 0.82 12.06
CA ASP A 408 -20.09 -0.19 12.87
C ASP A 408 -19.77 0.34 14.27
N GLU A 409 -20.56 -0.08 15.29
CA GLU A 409 -20.41 0.34 16.70
C GLU A 409 -19.04 -0.03 17.33
N PHE A 410 -18.21 -0.80 16.64
CA PHE A 410 -16.92 -1.24 17.16
C PHE A 410 -15.93 -0.07 17.33
N ILE A 411 -16.13 1.01 16.62
CA ILE A 411 -15.25 2.17 16.57
C ILE A 411 -15.27 2.98 17.88
N GLY A 412 -16.35 2.92 18.64
CA GLY A 412 -16.51 3.63 19.92
C GLY A 412 -15.74 3.04 21.13
N ARG A 413 -15.04 1.90 20.97
CA ARG A 413 -14.33 1.23 22.09
C ARG A 413 -12.82 1.44 22.13
N PHE A 414 -12.28 2.32 21.32
CA PHE A 414 -10.88 2.76 21.44
C PHE A 414 -10.66 3.79 22.56
N ALA A 415 -11.73 4.20 23.26
CA ALA A 415 -11.57 5.01 24.47
C ALA A 415 -10.90 4.18 25.57
N VAL A 416 -9.68 4.60 25.86
CA VAL A 416 -8.77 4.14 26.92
C VAL A 416 -9.53 3.81 28.21
N ARG A 417 -9.30 2.57 28.71
CA ARG A 417 -9.36 2.32 30.15
C ARG A 417 -8.02 2.61 30.77
#